data_f024524df4697c51bf4596f8be44b1e5
#
_entry.id   f024524df4697c51bf4596f8be44b1e5
#
_cell.length_a   1.000
_cell.length_b   1.000
_cell.length_c   1.000
_cell.angle_alpha   90.00
_cell.angle_beta   90.00
_cell.angle_gamma   90.00
#
_symmetry.space_group_name_H-M   'P 1'
#
loop_
_entity.id
_entity.type
_entity.pdbx_description
1 polymer ?
#
loop_
_entity_poly.entity_id
_entity_poly.type
_entity_poly.pdbx_seq_one_letter_code
_entity_poly.pdbx_strand_id
1 'polypeptide(L)'
;MVKIYKVVWKDAQGGANVGWRELDELTQAKVATAVSCGAVLVNDEDKLIICPHMLVEDGKITEGDAEIVIPKQWVTSMEELGEL
;
A
#
# COMPACT_ATOMS: atom_id res chain seq x y z
N MET A 1 -11.90 0.03 -17.89
CA MET A 1 -11.34 1.35 -17.56
C MET A 1 -10.44 1.22 -16.33
N VAL A 2 -9.38 2.04 -16.30
CA VAL A 2 -8.42 2.01 -15.20
C VAL A 2 -8.89 2.96 -14.11
N LYS A 3 -9.06 2.46 -12.90
CA LYS A 3 -9.46 3.26 -11.75
C LYS A 3 -8.27 3.48 -10.83
N ILE A 4 -8.15 4.72 -10.36
CA ILE A 4 -7.08 5.15 -9.47
C ILE A 4 -7.63 5.31 -8.06
N TYR A 5 -6.92 4.75 -7.09
CA TYR A 5 -7.33 4.74 -5.68
C TYR A 5 -6.28 5.35 -4.77
N LYS A 6 -6.77 5.92 -3.68
CA LYS A 6 -5.98 6.19 -2.49
C LYS A 6 -6.25 5.06 -1.50
N VAL A 7 -5.19 4.42 -1.01
CA VAL A 7 -5.29 3.32 -0.05
C VAL A 7 -4.57 3.72 1.23
N VAL A 8 -5.27 3.67 2.34
CA VAL A 8 -4.70 3.87 3.67
C VAL A 8 -4.53 2.50 4.32
N TRP A 9 -3.33 2.20 4.79
CA TRP A 9 -3.02 0.89 5.35
C TRP A 9 -2.05 0.99 6.51
N LYS A 10 -1.97 -0.06 7.30
CA LYS A 10 -1.07 -0.14 8.44
C LYS A 10 0.14 -0.96 8.08
N ASP A 11 1.32 -0.41 8.31
CA ASP A 11 2.58 -1.04 7.95
C ASP A 11 3.35 -1.42 9.20
N ALA A 12 4.05 -2.56 9.12
CA ALA A 12 4.96 -2.99 10.15
C ALA A 12 6.15 -2.05 10.21
N GLN A 13 6.63 -1.77 11.42
CA GLN A 13 7.80 -0.92 11.61
C GLN A 13 8.91 -1.69 12.28
N GLY A 14 10.10 -1.61 11.71
CA GLY A 14 11.31 -2.05 12.37
C GLY A 14 11.95 -0.90 13.14
N GLY A 15 12.76 -1.21 14.12
CA GLY A 15 13.51 -0.20 14.86
C GLY A 15 14.55 0.46 13.96
N ALA A 16 14.53 1.80 13.90
CA ALA A 16 15.52 2.56 13.16
C ALA A 16 16.89 2.51 13.85
N ASN A 17 16.90 2.30 15.16
CA ASN A 17 18.10 2.25 15.97
C ASN A 17 18.44 0.81 16.32
N VAL A 18 19.69 0.44 16.20
CA VAL A 18 20.20 -0.85 16.64
C VAL A 18 20.86 -0.67 18.00
N GLY A 19 20.70 -1.68 18.86
CA GLY A 19 21.30 -1.70 20.17
C GLY A 19 20.28 -2.03 21.26
N TRP A 20 20.75 -2.08 22.48
CA TRP A 20 19.94 -2.38 23.65
C TRP A 20 19.10 -1.18 24.05
N ARG A 21 17.80 -1.39 24.25
CA ARG A 21 16.85 -0.33 24.64
C ARG A 21 15.98 -0.81 25.79
N GLU A 22 15.43 0.14 26.55
CA GLU A 22 14.52 -0.17 27.65
C GLU A 22 13.23 -0.82 27.14
N LEU A 23 12.70 -1.75 27.92
CA LEU A 23 11.47 -2.47 27.55
C LEU A 23 10.30 -1.51 27.34
N ASP A 24 10.18 -0.49 28.18
CA ASP A 24 9.11 0.50 28.05
C ASP A 24 9.12 1.19 26.70
N GLU A 25 10.30 1.53 26.20
CA GLU A 25 10.47 2.15 24.89
C GLU A 25 10.02 1.19 23.77
N LEU A 26 10.42 -0.08 23.87
CA LEU A 26 10.06 -1.10 22.88
C LEU A 26 8.56 -1.35 22.83
N THR A 27 7.92 -1.39 23.99
CA THR A 27 6.47 -1.70 24.08
C THR A 27 5.59 -0.56 23.63
N GLN A 28 6.12 0.65 23.51
CA GLN A 28 5.38 1.83 23.02
C GLN A 28 5.46 1.99 21.50
N ALA A 29 6.24 1.13 20.83
CA ALA A 29 6.34 1.18 19.37
C ALA A 29 4.97 0.94 18.73
N LYS A 30 4.71 1.68 17.64
CA LYS A 30 3.42 1.64 16.94
C LYS A 30 3.61 1.25 15.50
N VAL A 31 2.56 0.66 14.91
CA VAL A 31 2.54 0.46 13.46
C VAL A 31 2.39 1.82 12.77
N ALA A 32 2.98 1.96 11.60
CA ALA A 32 2.86 3.18 10.81
C ALA A 32 1.58 3.18 10.00
N THR A 33 1.06 4.38 9.74
CA THR A 33 0.00 4.56 8.75
C THR A 33 0.64 4.94 7.44
N ALA A 34 0.40 4.14 6.41
CA ALA A 34 0.91 4.39 5.07
C ALA A 34 -0.24 4.80 4.16
N VAL A 35 0.05 5.65 3.19
CA VAL A 35 -0.91 6.05 2.15
C VAL A 35 -0.26 5.78 0.80
N SER A 36 -0.95 5.01 -0.04
CA SER A 36 -0.49 4.68 -1.38
C SER A 36 -1.57 5.04 -2.39
N CYS A 37 -1.15 5.58 -3.53
CA CYS A 37 -2.05 5.94 -4.61
C CYS A 37 -1.62 5.23 -5.90
N GLY A 38 -2.59 4.78 -6.67
CA GLY A 38 -2.32 4.14 -7.95
C GLY A 38 -3.49 3.32 -8.45
N ALA A 39 -3.24 2.59 -9.53
CA ALA A 39 -4.21 1.67 -10.09
C ALA A 39 -4.27 0.39 -9.25
N VAL A 40 -5.46 -0.09 -8.97
CA VAL A 40 -5.65 -1.38 -8.30
C VAL A 40 -5.61 -2.48 -9.34
N LEU A 41 -4.60 -3.33 -9.26
CA LEU A 41 -4.42 -4.45 -10.19
C LEU A 41 -5.10 -5.72 -9.69
N VAL A 42 -5.07 -5.94 -8.38
CA VAL A 42 -5.68 -7.09 -7.72
C VAL A 42 -6.31 -6.62 -6.41
N ASN A 43 -7.50 -7.08 -6.13
CA ASN A 43 -8.19 -6.85 -4.86
C ASN A 43 -8.98 -8.10 -4.52
N ASP A 44 -8.38 -8.98 -3.75
CA ASP A 44 -9.01 -10.22 -3.32
C ASP A 44 -8.96 -10.37 -1.80
N GLU A 45 -9.27 -11.55 -1.29
CA GLU A 45 -9.30 -11.80 0.15
C GLU A 45 -7.91 -11.78 0.79
N ASP A 46 -6.87 -12.07 0.01
CA ASP A 46 -5.50 -12.18 0.52
C ASP A 46 -4.73 -10.89 0.40
N LYS A 47 -4.89 -10.17 -0.71
CA LYS A 47 -4.01 -9.07 -1.04
C LYS A 47 -4.67 -7.99 -1.88
N LEU A 48 -4.07 -6.82 -1.79
CA LEU A 48 -4.30 -5.69 -2.67
C LEU A 48 -2.99 -5.40 -3.39
N ILE A 49 -3.01 -5.33 -4.72
CA ILE A 49 -1.85 -4.89 -5.48
C ILE A 49 -2.19 -3.54 -6.11
N ILE A 50 -1.38 -2.54 -5.79
CA ILE A 50 -1.54 -1.18 -6.29
C ILE A 50 -0.28 -0.77 -7.04
N CYS A 51 -0.47 -0.11 -8.19
CA CYS A 51 0.63 0.27 -9.07
C CYS A 51 0.56 1.77 -9.37
N PRO A 52 1.61 2.56 -8.99
CA PRO A 52 1.61 4.01 -9.21
C PRO A 52 2.04 4.42 -10.60
N HIS A 53 2.85 3.61 -11.27
CA HIS A 53 3.37 3.90 -12.61
C HIS A 53 2.92 2.82 -13.58
N MET A 54 2.30 3.23 -14.68
CA MET A 54 1.75 2.27 -15.63
C MET A 54 1.77 2.82 -17.04
N LEU A 55 1.96 1.92 -18.00
CA LEU A 55 1.74 2.22 -19.39
C LEU A 55 0.32 1.80 -19.75
N VAL A 56 -0.42 2.69 -20.37
CA VAL A 56 -1.82 2.46 -20.73
C VAL A 56 -1.97 2.57 -22.23
N GLU A 57 -2.59 1.57 -22.84
CA GLU A 57 -2.85 1.51 -24.26
C GLU A 57 -4.28 1.02 -24.49
N ASP A 58 -5.04 1.78 -25.24
CA ASP A 58 -6.45 1.48 -25.53
C ASP A 58 -7.30 1.24 -24.27
N GLY A 59 -7.04 2.04 -23.22
CA GLY A 59 -7.77 1.92 -21.95
C GLY A 59 -7.35 0.78 -21.07
N LYS A 60 -6.27 0.07 -21.41
CA LYS A 60 -5.78 -1.08 -20.65
C LYS A 60 -4.34 -0.86 -20.21
N ILE A 61 -4.03 -1.33 -19.02
CA ILE A 61 -2.66 -1.34 -18.51
C ILE A 61 -1.90 -2.45 -19.21
N THR A 62 -0.79 -2.09 -19.88
CA THR A 62 0.08 -3.04 -20.57
C THR A 62 1.33 -3.37 -19.77
N GLU A 63 1.85 -2.41 -19.01
CA GLU A 63 3.02 -2.59 -18.16
C GLU A 63 2.87 -1.72 -16.91
N GLY A 64 3.54 -2.10 -15.84
CA GLY A 64 3.56 -1.34 -14.60
C GLY A 64 4.92 -1.38 -13.94
N ASP A 65 5.16 -0.41 -13.06
CA ASP A 65 6.40 -0.31 -12.30
C ASP A 65 6.11 0.16 -10.88
N ALA A 66 6.92 -0.31 -9.94
CA ALA A 66 6.87 0.04 -8.52
C ALA A 66 5.56 -0.40 -7.85
N GLU A 67 5.02 -1.53 -8.26
CA GLU A 67 3.85 -2.10 -7.59
C GLU A 67 4.15 -2.43 -6.13
N ILE A 68 3.12 -2.33 -5.31
CA ILE A 68 3.19 -2.78 -3.93
C ILE A 68 2.10 -3.80 -3.67
N VAL A 69 2.46 -4.86 -2.98
CA VAL A 69 1.55 -5.91 -2.56
C VAL A 69 1.27 -5.72 -1.07
N ILE A 70 0.02 -5.44 -0.74
CA ILE A 70 -0.40 -5.16 0.63
C ILE A 70 -1.28 -6.31 1.11
N PRO A 71 -0.97 -6.93 2.25
CA PRO A 71 -1.88 -7.90 2.85
C PRO A 71 -3.25 -7.26 3.06
N LYS A 72 -4.31 -7.92 2.62
CA LYS A 72 -5.65 -7.33 2.65
C LYS A 72 -6.06 -6.89 4.05
N GLN A 73 -5.67 -7.64 5.05
CA GLN A 73 -5.99 -7.33 6.45
C GLN A 73 -5.35 -6.04 6.95
N TRP A 74 -4.31 -5.54 6.28
CA TRP A 74 -3.64 -4.30 6.66
C TRP A 74 -4.31 -3.05 6.07
N VAL A 75 -5.24 -3.24 5.12
CA VAL A 75 -5.92 -2.12 4.46
C VAL A 75 -6.99 -1.56 5.41
N THR A 76 -6.89 -0.26 5.70
CA THR A 76 -7.84 0.45 6.55
C THR A 76 -8.98 1.05 5.73
N SER A 77 -8.65 1.68 4.61
CA SER A 77 -9.66 2.29 3.74
C SER A 77 -9.15 2.43 2.31
N MET A 78 -10.10 2.52 1.38
CA MET A 78 -9.85 2.76 -0.04
C MET A 78 -10.81 3.84 -0.53
N GLU A 79 -10.29 4.76 -1.34
CA GLU A 79 -11.08 5.83 -1.93
C GLU A 79 -10.75 5.95 -3.41
N GLU A 80 -11.74 5.88 -4.28
CA GLU A 80 -11.54 6.10 -5.70
C GLU A 80 -11.27 7.58 -5.95
N LEU A 81 -10.17 7.88 -6.64
CA LEU A 81 -9.78 9.24 -6.96
C LEU A 81 -10.18 9.65 -8.37
N GLY A 82 -10.33 8.70 -9.25
CA GLY A 82 -10.70 8.95 -10.64
C GLY A 82 -10.45 7.74 -11.51
N GLU A 83 -10.67 7.91 -12.82
CA GLU A 83 -10.40 6.86 -13.78
C GLU A 83 -9.84 7.42 -15.07
N LEU A 84 -9.13 6.57 -15.77
CA LEU A 84 -8.50 6.92 -17.05
C LEU A 84 -9.29 6.39 -18.23
#